data_2e9627cdece1ab3706effb1e683b36eb
#
_entry.id   2e9627cdece1ab3706effb1e683b36eb
#
_cell.length_a   1.000
_cell.length_b   1.000
_cell.length_c   1.000
_cell.angle_alpha   90.00
_cell.angle_beta   90.00
_cell.angle_gamma   90.00
#
_symmetry.space_group_name_H-M   'P 1'
#
loop_
_entity.id
_entity.type
_entity.pdbx_description
1 polymer ?
#
loop_
_entity_poly.entity_id
_entity_poly.type
_entity_poly.pdbx_seq_one_letter_code
_entity_poly.pdbx_strand_id
1 'polypeptide(L)'
;LTVILDIPVAEGLARATNREQAEGSREDRYEHMDEGFHQRLRDGFIDIARRNPERCVVIDAAQEPDKVQAEIRAVVGQRLKVAWA
;
A
#
# COMPACT_ATOMS: atom_id res chain seq x y z
N LEU A 1 1.36 9.06 -12.71
CA LEU A 1 1.33 8.99 -11.24
C LEU A 1 1.24 7.55 -10.77
N THR A 2 2.09 7.18 -9.83
CA THR A 2 2.05 5.89 -9.17
C THR A 2 1.93 6.11 -7.67
N VAL A 3 0.92 5.50 -7.06
CA VAL A 3 0.72 5.58 -5.62
C VAL A 3 1.19 4.26 -5.00
N ILE A 4 2.10 4.34 -4.05
CA ILE A 4 2.60 3.17 -3.34
C ILE A 4 2.07 3.23 -1.91
N LEU A 5 1.31 2.20 -1.53
CA LEU A 5 0.78 2.08 -0.18
C LEU A 5 1.80 1.33 0.67
N ASP A 6 2.39 2.02 1.64
CA ASP A 6 3.43 1.44 2.48
C ASP A 6 2.90 1.09 3.86
N ILE A 7 3.21 -0.11 4.32
CA ILE A 7 2.79 -0.59 5.64
C ILE A 7 3.87 -1.54 6.16
N PRO A 8 4.18 -1.51 7.46
CA PRO A 8 5.11 -2.49 8.02
C PRO A 8 4.67 -3.91 7.70
N VAL A 9 5.62 -4.77 7.35
CA VAL A 9 5.32 -6.11 6.84
C VAL A 9 4.46 -6.90 7.83
N ALA A 10 4.82 -6.90 9.11
CA ALA A 10 4.07 -7.67 10.11
C ALA A 10 2.62 -7.21 10.21
N GLU A 11 2.38 -5.91 10.14
CA GLU A 11 1.02 -5.36 10.19
C GLU A 11 0.24 -5.69 8.92
N GLY A 12 0.89 -5.60 7.76
CA GLY A 12 0.25 -5.96 6.50
C GLY A 12 -0.16 -7.42 6.46
N LEU A 13 0.70 -8.31 6.94
CA LEU A 13 0.39 -9.73 7.01
C LEU A 13 -0.75 -10.01 8.00
N ALA A 14 -0.78 -9.31 9.12
CA ALA A 14 -1.87 -9.46 10.09
C ALA A 14 -3.21 -9.03 9.48
N ARG A 15 -3.23 -7.92 8.75
CA ARG A 15 -4.45 -7.45 8.08
C ARG A 15 -4.91 -8.43 7.01
N ALA A 16 -3.98 -8.98 6.22
CA ALA A 16 -4.30 -9.95 5.18
C ALA A 16 -4.89 -11.21 5.80
N THR A 17 -4.32 -11.70 6.90
CA THR A 17 -4.82 -12.87 7.59
C THR A 17 -6.24 -12.64 8.14
N ASN A 18 -6.47 -11.49 8.75
CA ASN A 18 -7.79 -11.15 9.27
C ASN A 18 -8.83 -11.07 8.16
N ARG A 19 -8.48 -10.46 7.04
CA ARG A 19 -9.36 -10.34 5.90
C ARG A 19 -9.68 -11.72 5.31
N GLU A 20 -8.67 -12.58 5.22
CA GLU A 20 -8.82 -13.94 4.72
C GLU A 20 -9.81 -14.72 5.58
N GLN A 21 -9.68 -14.63 6.90
CA GLN A 21 -10.60 -15.30 7.82
C GLN A 21 -12.03 -14.77 7.68
N ALA A 22 -12.18 -13.47 7.53
CA ALA A 22 -13.49 -12.85 7.42
C ALA A 22 -14.20 -13.19 6.12
N GLU A 23 -13.44 -13.25 5.03
CA GLU A 23 -14.00 -13.45 3.69
C GLU A 23 -13.94 -14.90 3.21
N GLY A 24 -13.22 -15.77 3.93
CA GLY A 24 -13.01 -17.13 3.49
C GLY A 24 -12.19 -17.23 2.22
N SER A 25 -11.24 -16.33 2.06
CA SER A 25 -10.39 -16.28 0.87
C SER A 25 -9.56 -17.56 0.69
N ARG A 26 -9.24 -17.86 -0.56
CA ARG A 26 -8.44 -19.04 -0.92
C ARG A 26 -7.10 -18.68 -1.50
N GLU A 27 -6.97 -17.50 -2.08
CA GLU A 27 -5.76 -17.08 -2.75
C GLU A 27 -4.87 -16.32 -1.78
N ASP A 28 -4.07 -17.07 -1.05
CA ASP A 28 -3.25 -16.52 0.02
C ASP A 28 -1.76 -16.85 -0.15
N ARG A 29 -1.37 -17.30 -1.34
CA ARG A 29 -0.01 -17.82 -1.54
C ARG A 29 1.09 -16.80 -1.27
N TYR A 30 0.82 -15.52 -1.54
CA TYR A 30 1.81 -14.48 -1.27
C TYR A 30 1.90 -14.15 0.21
N GLU A 31 0.77 -14.15 0.91
CA GLU A 31 0.73 -13.88 2.35
C GLU A 31 1.45 -14.96 3.16
N HIS A 32 1.53 -16.19 2.63
CA HIS A 32 2.19 -17.30 3.32
C HIS A 32 3.68 -17.40 3.03
N MET A 33 4.24 -16.51 2.22
CA MET A 33 5.67 -16.46 2.05
C MET A 33 6.32 -15.83 3.27
N ASP A 34 7.61 -16.08 3.49
CA ASP A 34 8.28 -15.60 4.69
C ASP A 34 8.37 -14.06 4.75
N GLU A 35 8.59 -13.54 5.95
CA GLU A 35 8.68 -12.09 6.14
C GLU A 35 9.83 -11.46 5.36
N GLY A 36 10.93 -12.20 5.19
CA GLY A 36 12.06 -11.71 4.41
C GLY A 36 11.67 -11.41 2.97
N PHE A 37 10.85 -12.26 2.38
CA PHE A 37 10.33 -12.05 1.03
C PHE A 37 9.50 -10.76 0.97
N HIS A 38 8.56 -10.60 1.91
CA HIS A 38 7.70 -9.42 1.95
C HIS A 38 8.49 -8.15 2.23
N GLN A 39 9.51 -8.24 3.09
CA GLN A 39 10.36 -7.08 3.37
C GLN A 39 11.16 -6.65 2.13
N ARG A 40 11.63 -7.60 1.35
CA ARG A 40 12.34 -7.30 0.10
C ARG A 40 11.41 -6.61 -0.90
N LEU A 41 10.15 -7.05 -0.98
CA LEU A 41 9.16 -6.39 -1.85
C LEU A 41 8.93 -4.96 -1.39
N ARG A 42 8.74 -4.75 -0.10
CA ARG A 42 8.53 -3.42 0.46
C ARG A 42 9.71 -2.51 0.16
N ASP A 43 10.92 -2.98 0.43
CA ASP A 43 12.13 -2.21 0.19
C ASP A 43 12.28 -1.87 -1.29
N GLY A 44 11.93 -2.79 -2.17
CA GLY A 44 11.96 -2.56 -3.61
C GLY A 44 11.01 -1.46 -4.06
N PHE A 45 9.78 -1.48 -3.56
CA PHE A 45 8.80 -0.43 -3.89
C PHE A 45 9.22 0.93 -3.36
N ILE A 46 9.74 0.99 -2.14
CA ILE A 46 10.23 2.25 -1.55
C ILE A 46 11.42 2.78 -2.36
N ASP A 47 12.31 1.90 -2.80
CA ASP A 47 13.45 2.30 -3.62
C ASP A 47 13.00 2.87 -4.97
N ILE A 48 12.01 2.24 -5.60
CA ILE A 48 11.44 2.76 -6.85
C ILE A 48 10.88 4.17 -6.65
N ALA A 49 10.14 4.37 -5.56
CA ALA A 49 9.58 5.69 -5.26
C ALA A 49 10.67 6.72 -5.04
N ARG A 50 11.74 6.34 -4.35
CA ARG A 50 12.85 7.24 -4.05
C ARG A 50 13.57 7.68 -5.32
N ARG A 51 13.66 6.79 -6.30
CA ARG A 51 14.32 7.08 -7.58
C ARG A 51 13.43 7.86 -8.55
N ASN A 52 12.11 7.85 -8.32
CA ASN A 52 11.16 8.46 -9.24
C ASN A 52 10.17 9.36 -8.48
N PRO A 53 10.68 10.38 -7.73
CA PRO A 53 9.79 11.19 -6.91
C PRO A 53 8.79 12.01 -7.71
N GLU A 54 9.08 12.28 -8.97
CA GLU A 54 8.20 13.07 -9.83
C GLU A 54 6.93 12.31 -10.23
N ARG A 55 6.96 10.98 -10.23
CA ARG A 55 5.79 10.17 -10.61
C ARG A 55 5.29 9.25 -9.50
N CYS A 56 6.05 9.07 -8.45
CA CYS A 56 5.69 8.15 -7.37
C CYS A 56 5.41 8.91 -6.07
N VAL A 57 4.35 8.51 -5.40
CA VAL A 57 4.00 9.04 -4.08
C VAL A 57 3.79 7.86 -3.14
N VAL A 58 4.43 7.90 -1.97
CA VAL A 58 4.26 6.88 -0.95
C VAL A 58 3.25 7.36 0.07
N ILE A 59 2.25 6.54 0.34
CA ILE A 59 1.22 6.85 1.33
C ILE A 59 1.29 5.81 2.44
N ASP A 60 1.30 6.29 3.68
CA ASP A 60 1.28 5.42 4.85
C ASP A 60 -0.06 4.70 4.93
N ALA A 61 -0.05 3.39 4.69
CA ALA A 61 -1.26 2.59 4.72
C ALA A 61 -1.52 1.95 6.09
N ALA A 62 -0.71 2.29 7.11
CA ALA A 62 -0.92 1.82 8.47
C ALA A 62 -2.01 2.59 9.22
N GLN A 63 -2.61 3.57 8.57
CA GLN A 63 -3.72 4.34 9.12
C GLN A 63 -5.05 3.69 8.77
N GLU A 64 -6.13 4.27 9.29
CA GLU A 64 -7.47 3.78 8.97
C GLU A 64 -7.78 3.94 7.48
N PRO A 65 -8.56 3.02 6.90
CA PRO A 65 -8.86 3.04 5.46
C PRO A 65 -9.42 4.37 4.97
N ASP A 66 -10.26 5.03 5.76
CA ASP A 66 -10.84 6.31 5.35
C ASP A 66 -9.77 7.39 5.21
N LYS A 67 -8.76 7.37 6.08
CA LYS A 67 -7.65 8.32 5.99
C LYS A 67 -6.76 8.03 4.80
N VAL A 68 -6.51 6.75 4.53
CA VAL A 68 -5.73 6.35 3.35
C VAL A 68 -6.44 6.83 2.10
N GLN A 69 -7.73 6.62 2.01
CA GLN A 69 -8.52 7.04 0.86
C GLN A 69 -8.48 8.56 0.67
N ALA A 70 -8.61 9.30 1.76
CA ALA A 70 -8.56 10.76 1.71
C ALA A 70 -7.21 11.26 1.19
N GLU A 71 -6.12 10.63 1.62
CA GLU A 71 -4.79 11.00 1.14
C GLU A 71 -4.60 10.66 -0.33
N ILE A 72 -5.10 9.51 -0.77
CA ILE A 72 -5.04 9.12 -2.18
C ILE A 72 -5.78 10.15 -3.03
N ARG A 73 -6.99 10.55 -2.62
CA ARG A 73 -7.77 11.54 -3.34
C ARG A 73 -7.06 12.89 -3.40
N ALA A 74 -6.46 13.30 -2.29
CA ALA A 74 -5.73 14.57 -2.24
C ALA A 74 -4.54 14.56 -3.20
N VAL A 75 -3.78 13.47 -3.20
CA VAL A 75 -2.61 13.33 -4.07
C VAL A 75 -3.01 13.30 -5.53
N VAL A 76 -4.03 12.50 -5.87
CA VAL A 76 -4.50 12.40 -7.26
C VAL A 76 -5.03 13.76 -7.73
N GLY A 77 -5.80 14.45 -6.90
CA GLY A 77 -6.32 15.77 -7.26
C GLY A 77 -5.21 16.78 -7.50
N GLN A 78 -4.20 16.78 -6.63
CA GLN A 78 -3.08 17.71 -6.73
C GLN A 78 -2.18 17.41 -7.92
N ARG A 79 -1.82 16.14 -8.11
CA ARG A 79 -0.87 15.74 -9.14
C ARG A 79 -1.46 15.74 -10.53
N LEU A 80 -2.72 15.34 -10.65
CA LEU A 80 -3.40 15.25 -11.95
C LEU A 80 -4.34 16.44 -12.17
N LYS A 81 -4.42 17.35 -11.22
CA LYS A 81 -5.28 18.55 -11.28
C LYS A 81 -6.73 18.20 -11.54
N VAL A 82 -7.21 17.16 -10.83
CA VAL A 82 -8.59 16.72 -10.91
C VAL A 82 -9.39 17.39 -9.80
N ALA A 83 -10.55 17.90 -10.16
CA ALA A 83 -11.48 18.46 -9.18
C ALA A 83 -12.45 17.36 -8.76
N TRP A 84 -12.44 17.03 -7.46
CA TRP A 84 -13.37 16.05 -6.92
C TRP A 84 -14.66 16.73 -6.52
N ALA A 85 -15.77 16.15 -6.96
CA ALA A 85 -17.10 16.66 -6.62
C ALA A 85 -17.49 16.24 -5.20
#